data_d1bae139513794b78d687ea84c889802
#
_entry.id   d1bae139513794b78d687ea84c889802
#
_cell.length_a   1.000
_cell.length_b   1.000
_cell.length_c   1.000
_cell.angle_alpha   90.00
_cell.angle_beta   90.00
_cell.angle_gamma   90.00
#
_symmetry.space_group_name_H-M   'P 1'
#
loop_
_entity.id
_entity.type
_entity.pdbx_description
1 polymer ?
#
loop_
_entity_poly.entity_id
_entity_poly.type
_entity_poly.pdbx_seq_one_letter_code
_entity_poly.pdbx_strand_id
1 'polypeptide(L)'
;MNNSSFSKLLSIVIATVIVLSTFTTAFAVDNEEEVSTTETTVTTTTEPVTESSDPTVTTPTDSTEPTEPTKPTINYSGVAGKNLRYYFNRNNGTLHISGIGTTMNNYSEKNLPPWHSFASNIKAVYVNKATNLTNIGSYMCADMINLQKIYYSKKLKSIGKCAFLNTKKLTTLTLNQNISRINVDAFKGSKVPLIKVMNPSLSINFGGYTIPKTTKIQCYGTNTPIYKYARVNGNKVILMISSITLNTKKVVCKEKTTTVKANLSPSIATNKKVKWFTTNKNIATVDSKGKVKAKKKGTCYVYCKSTDGSNKTSNKMKIIVTSFQLYQYIFTNNNCYKERTAIDPKGIVVHSTGENAPYLRTYVPAWNVPKPGGREVCVHAFLGKNSKGKLEVWQVLPFEMACWGVGGGPKGSYNYNPGYIQFECCEDSKYNRTYFNQVYDEATDFCAYLCLRYSLPYTKVTSHAGACAEGYGSAHGDIDHWLKIYGKNMNDFRNTVKKKIYKIDKNPDLKSGTYHKKIKAKSDLYVWSKDIVDEYGNSSKKLQKISKGQEV
;
A
#
# COMPACT_ATOMS: atom_id res chain seq x y z
N MET A 1 -40.57 39.92 -17.86
CA MET A 1 -39.80 40.78 -16.92
C MET A 1 -38.64 39.94 -16.41
N ASN A 2 -37.66 40.09 -17.06
CA ASN A 2 -36.26 40.59 -16.98
C ASN A 2 -35.27 39.59 -16.41
N ASN A 3 -34.62 38.91 -17.36
CA ASN A 3 -33.26 38.37 -17.26
C ASN A 3 -32.26 39.53 -17.12
N SER A 4 -31.65 39.76 -15.97
CA SER A 4 -30.41 40.58 -15.90
C SER A 4 -29.73 40.57 -14.51
N SER A 5 -29.51 39.42 -13.93
CA SER A 5 -28.71 39.36 -12.66
C SER A 5 -27.70 38.21 -12.54
N PHE A 6 -27.47 37.45 -13.60
CA PHE A 6 -26.54 36.33 -13.58
C PHE A 6 -25.23 36.52 -14.37
N SER A 7 -25.03 37.69 -15.01
CA SER A 7 -23.83 37.92 -15.84
C SER A 7 -22.76 38.83 -15.23
N LYS A 8 -22.87 39.22 -13.93
CA LYS A 8 -21.89 40.12 -13.29
C LYS A 8 -21.02 39.50 -12.19
N LEU A 9 -21.07 38.19 -12.00
CA LEU A 9 -20.22 37.50 -10.99
C LEU A 9 -19.10 36.63 -11.59
N LEU A 10 -18.89 36.65 -12.90
CA LEU A 10 -17.86 35.81 -13.56
C LEU A 10 -16.69 36.61 -14.17
N SER A 11 -16.55 37.90 -13.86
CA SER A 11 -15.51 38.75 -14.46
C SER A 11 -14.50 39.39 -13.48
N ILE A 12 -14.40 38.92 -12.24
CA ILE A 12 -13.49 39.50 -11.23
C ILE A 12 -12.49 38.48 -10.63
N VAL A 13 -12.17 37.39 -11.30
CA VAL A 13 -11.13 36.44 -10.81
C VAL A 13 -10.01 36.18 -11.84
N ILE A 14 -9.94 36.95 -12.93
CA ILE A 14 -8.81 36.83 -13.88
C ILE A 14 -8.16 38.18 -14.06
N ALA A 15 -7.52 38.71 -13.04
CA ALA A 15 -6.49 39.76 -13.18
C ALA A 15 -5.80 39.96 -11.81
N THR A 16 -4.82 39.18 -11.51
CA THR A 16 -3.64 39.56 -10.69
C THR A 16 -2.83 38.27 -10.44
N VAL A 17 -1.78 38.09 -11.16
CA VAL A 17 -0.41 37.69 -10.76
C VAL A 17 0.39 37.45 -12.04
N ILE A 18 0.96 38.53 -12.56
CA ILE A 18 2.22 38.48 -13.30
C ILE A 18 3.07 39.59 -12.69
N VAL A 19 4.02 39.25 -11.86
CA VAL A 19 5.25 40.02 -11.68
C VAL A 19 6.40 39.05 -11.48
N LEU A 20 7.35 39.14 -12.39
CA LEU A 20 8.66 38.50 -12.40
C LEU A 20 9.48 38.81 -11.13
N SER A 21 10.29 37.83 -10.71
CA SER A 21 11.69 38.15 -10.42
C SER A 21 12.56 36.90 -10.58
N THR A 22 13.41 36.95 -11.57
CA THR A 22 14.62 36.17 -11.80
C THR A 22 15.61 36.36 -10.65
N PHE A 23 16.15 35.30 -10.10
CA PHE A 23 17.50 35.25 -9.56
C PHE A 23 18.11 33.86 -9.77
N THR A 24 19.10 33.85 -10.64
CA THR A 24 20.09 32.78 -10.82
C THR A 24 21.09 32.83 -9.68
N THR A 25 21.41 31.67 -9.10
CA THR A 25 22.79 31.34 -8.68
C THR A 25 22.98 29.82 -8.70
N ALA A 26 24.05 29.46 -9.39
CA ALA A 26 24.59 28.12 -9.55
C ALA A 26 25.43 27.69 -8.32
N PHE A 27 25.88 26.42 -8.38
CA PHE A 27 26.86 25.68 -7.56
C PHE A 27 26.16 24.61 -6.69
N ALA A 28 26.62 23.39 -6.60
CA ALA A 28 27.71 22.61 -7.22
C ALA A 28 27.29 21.12 -7.17
N VAL A 29 27.84 20.36 -8.08
CA VAL A 29 27.84 18.89 -8.10
C VAL A 29 28.83 18.42 -7.05
N ASP A 30 28.46 17.47 -6.20
CA ASP A 30 29.42 16.63 -5.50
C ASP A 30 29.04 15.15 -5.59
N ASN A 31 30.07 14.39 -5.91
CA ASN A 31 30.10 12.99 -6.28
C ASN A 31 29.81 12.06 -5.12
N GLU A 32 29.15 10.95 -5.43
CA GLU A 32 29.12 9.76 -4.59
C GLU A 32 30.46 9.03 -4.72
N GLU A 33 31.22 8.90 -3.62
CA GLU A 33 32.31 7.95 -3.48
C GLU A 33 31.81 6.70 -2.71
N GLU A 34 31.91 5.56 -3.39
CA GLU A 34 31.83 4.23 -2.76
C GLU A 34 33.02 4.03 -1.82
N VAL A 35 32.75 3.71 -0.55
CA VAL A 35 33.80 3.26 0.39
C VAL A 35 33.74 1.73 0.48
N SER A 36 34.75 1.13 -0.11
CA SER A 36 35.14 -0.28 0.02
C SER A 36 35.62 -0.58 1.44
N THR A 37 35.06 -1.62 2.04
CA THR A 37 35.54 -2.20 3.30
C THR A 37 36.77 -3.06 3.06
N THR A 38 37.90 -2.67 3.63
CA THR A 38 39.05 -3.56 3.82
C THR A 38 39.23 -3.81 5.33
N GLU A 39 39.11 -5.06 5.71
CA GLU A 39 39.51 -5.58 7.02
C GLU A 39 41.05 -5.45 7.18
N THR A 40 41.49 -4.87 8.29
CA THR A 40 42.90 -4.94 8.71
C THR A 40 42.99 -5.64 10.05
N THR A 41 43.53 -6.82 10.00
CA THR A 41 43.98 -7.63 11.13
C THR A 41 45.16 -6.94 11.82
N VAL A 42 45.06 -6.69 13.10
CA VAL A 42 46.19 -6.26 13.93
C VAL A 42 46.63 -7.41 14.85
N THR A 43 47.81 -7.88 14.59
CA THR A 43 48.56 -8.88 15.36
C THR A 43 49.11 -8.26 16.64
N THR A 44 48.89 -8.92 17.74
CA THR A 44 49.51 -8.68 19.03
C THR A 44 50.95 -9.18 19.04
N THR A 45 51.87 -8.35 19.49
CA THR A 45 53.20 -8.80 20.00
C THR A 45 53.40 -8.30 21.42
N THR A 46 53.60 -9.26 22.29
CA THR A 46 54.09 -9.14 23.67
C THR A 46 55.61 -9.10 23.67
N GLU A 47 56.19 -8.35 24.60
CA GLU A 47 57.32 -8.68 25.49
C GLU A 47 58.08 -7.44 25.97
N PRO A 48 58.96 -7.56 27.02
CA PRO A 48 58.64 -7.82 28.42
C PRO A 48 59.24 -6.76 29.38
N VAL A 49 58.95 -7.00 30.65
CA VAL A 49 59.33 -6.30 31.86
C VAL A 49 60.86 -6.31 32.11
N THR A 50 61.43 -5.24 32.68
CA THR A 50 62.58 -5.32 33.56
C THR A 50 62.41 -4.42 34.80
N GLU A 51 62.55 -5.02 35.96
CA GLU A 51 62.65 -4.42 37.29
C GLU A 51 63.96 -3.65 37.49
N SER A 52 63.95 -2.62 38.36
CA SER A 52 65.10 -2.32 39.23
C SER A 52 64.68 -1.38 40.38
N SER A 53 64.60 -1.96 41.53
CA SER A 53 65.18 -1.64 42.90
C SER A 53 65.25 -0.18 43.38
N ASP A 54 64.69 -0.09 44.57
CA ASP A 54 64.80 0.76 45.75
C ASP A 54 66.23 1.17 46.11
N PRO A 55 66.53 2.21 46.91
CA PRO A 55 66.17 2.24 48.35
C PRO A 55 65.91 3.63 49.03
N THR A 56 65.04 3.56 50.06
CA THR A 56 65.07 4.26 51.40
C THR A 56 65.83 5.58 51.61
N VAL A 57 65.16 6.55 52.28
CA VAL A 57 65.58 7.22 53.52
C VAL A 57 64.46 8.03 54.20
N THR A 58 64.06 7.65 55.38
CA THR A 58 63.62 8.27 56.66
C THR A 58 63.19 9.74 56.76
N THR A 59 62.00 9.96 57.28
CA THR A 59 61.35 10.74 58.36
C THR A 59 62.05 12.01 58.94
N PRO A 60 61.37 12.85 59.76
CA PRO A 60 59.93 13.30 59.84
C PRO A 60 59.89 14.83 60.08
N THR A 61 58.70 15.45 59.89
CA THR A 61 58.30 16.58 60.76
C THR A 61 56.79 16.86 60.67
N ASP A 62 56.25 16.95 61.85
CA ASP A 62 54.88 17.36 62.22
C ASP A 62 54.61 18.79 61.82
N SER A 63 53.44 19.03 61.12
CA SER A 63 52.72 20.32 61.10
C SER A 63 51.23 20.06 60.87
N THR A 64 50.52 20.17 61.95
CA THR A 64 49.05 20.24 61.96
C THR A 64 48.54 21.47 61.20
N GLU A 65 48.05 21.26 59.96
CA GLU A 65 47.32 22.27 59.21
C GLU A 65 45.79 22.02 59.40
N PRO A 66 44.93 23.06 59.51
CA PRO A 66 43.50 22.90 59.82
C PRO A 66 42.81 22.26 58.60
N THR A 67 42.12 21.15 58.84
CA THR A 67 41.33 20.45 57.84
C THR A 67 40.23 21.38 57.26
N GLU A 68 40.43 21.82 55.99
CA GLU A 68 39.34 22.39 55.17
C GLU A 68 38.14 21.42 55.13
N PRO A 69 36.88 21.91 55.18
CA PRO A 69 35.73 21.04 55.07
C PRO A 69 35.74 20.35 53.72
N THR A 70 35.85 19.02 53.76
CA THR A 70 35.90 18.17 52.57
C THR A 70 34.68 18.44 51.68
N LYS A 71 34.95 19.06 50.54
CA LYS A 71 33.94 19.26 49.46
C LYS A 71 33.31 17.92 49.14
N PRO A 72 31.97 17.75 49.17
CA PRO A 72 31.32 16.47 48.98
C PRO A 72 31.75 15.84 47.66
N THR A 73 32.30 14.65 47.72
CA THR A 73 32.75 13.90 46.54
C THR A 73 31.55 13.50 45.71
N ILE A 74 31.38 14.08 44.52
CA ILE A 74 30.29 13.75 43.61
C ILE A 74 30.60 12.44 42.90
N ASN A 75 29.85 11.39 43.24
CA ASN A 75 29.96 10.10 42.58
C ASN A 75 29.29 10.12 41.21
N TYR A 76 30.08 10.05 40.14
CA TYR A 76 29.62 10.03 38.76
C TYR A 76 29.19 8.63 38.26
N SER A 77 29.28 7.61 39.09
CA SER A 77 28.82 6.24 38.85
C SER A 77 28.25 5.61 40.12
N GLY A 78 27.36 4.63 39.94
CA GLY A 78 26.73 3.95 41.08
C GLY A 78 25.57 3.02 40.65
N VAL A 79 24.71 2.69 41.61
CA VAL A 79 23.56 1.80 41.42
C VAL A 79 22.35 2.60 40.96
N ALA A 80 21.68 2.10 39.89
CA ALA A 80 20.45 2.68 39.35
C ALA A 80 19.20 1.81 39.63
N GLY A 81 19.42 0.57 40.10
CA GLY A 81 18.40 -0.43 40.38
C GLY A 81 19.04 -1.81 40.60
N LYS A 82 18.24 -2.84 40.91
CA LYS A 82 18.73 -4.21 41.03
C LYS A 82 19.37 -4.66 39.70
N ASN A 83 20.66 -4.97 39.72
CA ASN A 83 21.47 -5.33 38.54
C ASN A 83 21.50 -4.22 37.44
N LEU A 84 21.37 -2.95 37.84
CA LEU A 84 21.52 -1.77 37.00
C LEU A 84 22.53 -0.81 37.62
N ARG A 85 23.42 -0.29 36.79
CA ARG A 85 24.39 0.72 37.16
C ARG A 85 24.22 1.96 36.29
N TYR A 86 24.60 3.13 36.83
CA TYR A 86 24.72 4.36 36.07
C TYR A 86 26.19 4.80 35.99
N TYR A 87 26.49 5.53 34.91
CA TYR A 87 27.73 6.24 34.69
C TYR A 87 27.46 7.56 33.97
N PHE A 88 27.98 8.65 34.52
CA PHE A 88 27.88 9.98 33.88
C PHE A 88 29.23 10.40 33.31
N ASN A 89 29.25 10.62 31.99
CA ASN A 89 30.41 11.19 31.29
C ASN A 89 30.33 12.72 31.33
N ARG A 90 31.21 13.32 32.16
CA ARG A 90 31.26 14.79 32.36
C ARG A 90 31.65 15.54 31.10
N ASN A 91 32.52 14.98 30.25
CA ASN A 91 33.06 15.68 29.08
C ASN A 91 32.00 16.00 28.02
N ASN A 92 31.02 15.10 27.88
CA ASN A 92 29.96 15.26 26.86
C ASN A 92 28.53 15.38 27.43
N GLY A 93 28.36 15.29 28.75
CA GLY A 93 27.06 15.40 29.41
C GLY A 93 26.14 14.19 29.17
N THR A 94 26.68 12.98 29.05
CA THR A 94 25.85 11.78 28.80
C THR A 94 25.73 10.90 30.05
N LEU A 95 24.50 10.58 30.43
CA LEU A 95 24.20 9.61 31.48
C LEU A 95 23.90 8.25 30.84
N HIS A 96 24.62 7.22 31.25
CA HIS A 96 24.44 5.84 30.78
C HIS A 96 23.86 4.97 31.89
N ILE A 97 22.80 4.23 31.59
CA ILE A 97 22.24 3.17 32.45
C ILE A 97 22.47 1.85 31.72
N SER A 98 23.14 0.90 32.41
CA SER A 98 23.52 -0.39 31.87
C SER A 98 23.25 -1.53 32.84
N GLY A 99 23.26 -2.78 32.36
CA GLY A 99 23.05 -3.97 33.16
C GLY A 99 21.87 -4.81 32.67
N ILE A 100 21.60 -5.89 33.41
CA ILE A 100 20.59 -6.92 33.08
C ILE A 100 19.29 -6.77 33.89
N GLY A 101 19.18 -5.73 34.74
CA GLY A 101 18.01 -5.48 35.57
C GLY A 101 16.76 -5.15 34.73
N THR A 102 15.59 -5.51 35.26
CA THR A 102 14.30 -5.30 34.61
C THR A 102 13.61 -4.00 35.02
N THR A 103 13.98 -3.48 36.19
CA THR A 103 13.33 -2.27 36.79
C THR A 103 14.39 -1.35 37.38
N MET A 104 14.17 -0.05 37.19
CA MET A 104 14.95 0.98 37.91
C MET A 104 14.35 1.21 39.29
N ASN A 105 15.14 1.79 40.18
CA ASN A 105 14.64 2.27 41.46
C ASN A 105 13.53 3.32 41.22
N ASN A 106 12.50 3.29 42.06
CA ASN A 106 11.48 4.35 42.09
C ASN A 106 11.94 5.44 43.05
N TYR A 107 12.22 6.58 42.45
CA TYR A 107 12.59 7.78 43.21
C TYR A 107 11.35 8.60 43.53
N SER A 108 11.49 9.56 44.44
CA SER A 108 10.43 10.46 44.87
C SER A 108 11.00 11.87 45.05
N GLU A 109 10.14 12.83 45.33
CA GLU A 109 10.54 14.22 45.61
C GLU A 109 11.48 14.33 46.83
N LYS A 110 11.25 13.45 47.82
CA LYS A 110 12.11 13.36 49.04
C LYS A 110 13.34 12.47 48.88
N ASN A 111 13.38 11.63 47.82
CA ASN A 111 14.47 10.71 47.55
C ASN A 111 14.75 10.70 46.06
N LEU A 112 15.48 11.70 45.60
CA LEU A 112 15.82 11.91 44.19
C LEU A 112 16.93 10.93 43.74
N PRO A 113 17.08 10.67 42.44
CA PRO A 113 18.13 9.77 41.95
C PRO A 113 19.53 10.30 42.28
N PRO A 114 20.51 9.41 42.46
CA PRO A 114 21.87 9.81 42.86
C PRO A 114 22.59 10.74 41.87
N TRP A 115 22.12 10.79 40.61
CA TRP A 115 22.62 11.72 39.59
C TRP A 115 21.89 13.07 39.59
N HIS A 116 20.98 13.31 40.51
CA HIS A 116 20.22 14.57 40.56
C HIS A 116 21.14 15.77 40.89
N SER A 117 22.17 15.59 41.69
CA SER A 117 23.13 16.64 42.04
C SER A 117 23.85 17.27 40.83
N PHE A 118 23.86 16.56 39.68
CA PHE A 118 24.40 17.06 38.42
C PHE A 118 23.41 16.97 37.27
N ALA A 119 22.09 16.91 37.54
CA ALA A 119 21.03 16.80 36.57
C ALA A 119 21.08 17.88 35.48
N SER A 120 21.41 19.12 35.85
CA SER A 120 21.56 20.24 34.92
C SER A 120 22.67 20.06 33.89
N ASN A 121 23.64 19.21 34.13
CA ASN A 121 24.74 18.94 33.22
C ASN A 121 24.42 17.82 32.23
N ILE A 122 23.31 17.07 32.44
CA ILE A 122 22.92 15.95 31.57
C ILE A 122 22.23 16.44 30.31
N LYS A 123 22.84 16.15 29.15
CA LYS A 123 22.34 16.51 27.80
C LYS A 123 21.69 15.33 27.10
N ALA A 124 22.13 14.10 27.39
CA ALA A 124 21.53 12.88 26.81
C ALA A 124 21.55 11.72 27.83
N VAL A 125 20.54 10.87 27.74
CA VAL A 125 20.40 9.67 28.59
C VAL A 125 20.35 8.44 27.70
N TYR A 126 21.19 7.45 28.01
CA TYR A 126 21.29 6.17 27.31
C TYR A 126 20.89 5.03 28.25
N VAL A 127 19.65 4.52 28.07
CA VAL A 127 19.17 3.32 28.78
C VAL A 127 19.03 2.11 27.85
N ASN A 128 19.46 2.22 26.61
CA ASN A 128 19.37 1.16 25.61
C ASN A 128 20.32 -0.03 25.88
N LYS A 129 21.37 0.17 26.67
CA LYS A 129 22.27 -0.89 27.13
C LYS A 129 21.73 -1.68 28.34
N ALA A 130 20.69 -1.20 29.01
CA ALA A 130 19.93 -1.95 29.99
C ALA A 130 18.90 -2.84 29.26
N THR A 131 19.36 -3.96 28.72
CA THR A 131 18.67 -4.77 27.71
C THR A 131 17.31 -5.35 28.15
N ASN A 132 17.10 -5.53 29.45
CA ASN A 132 15.89 -6.08 30.03
C ASN A 132 15.00 -5.03 30.71
N LEU A 133 15.38 -3.76 30.67
CA LEU A 133 14.66 -2.69 31.36
C LEU A 133 13.25 -2.52 30.77
N THR A 134 12.22 -2.53 31.62
CA THR A 134 10.81 -2.42 31.26
C THR A 134 10.16 -1.09 31.66
N ASN A 135 10.81 -0.28 32.50
CA ASN A 135 10.27 1.01 32.94
C ASN A 135 11.33 2.11 33.00
N ILE A 136 10.94 3.33 32.65
CA ILE A 136 11.65 4.53 33.11
C ILE A 136 11.15 4.81 34.52
N GLY A 137 12.06 4.83 35.51
CA GLY A 137 11.72 5.02 36.92
C GLY A 137 11.06 6.37 37.21
N SER A 138 10.34 6.46 38.32
CA SER A 138 9.80 7.74 38.79
C SER A 138 10.96 8.71 39.07
N TYR A 139 10.78 9.99 38.74
CA TYR A 139 11.77 11.07 38.89
C TYR A 139 13.10 10.85 38.20
N MET A 140 13.28 9.80 37.38
CA MET A 140 14.56 9.42 36.78
C MET A 140 15.28 10.55 36.05
N CYS A 141 14.55 11.37 35.29
CA CYS A 141 15.08 12.53 34.56
C CYS A 141 14.60 13.86 35.16
N ALA A 142 14.21 13.87 36.43
CA ALA A 142 13.75 15.09 37.08
C ALA A 142 14.86 16.16 37.06
N ASP A 143 14.47 17.39 36.73
CA ASP A 143 15.30 18.61 36.70
C ASP A 143 16.50 18.54 35.74
N MET A 144 16.52 17.58 34.82
CA MET A 144 17.49 17.55 33.73
C MET A 144 17.13 18.64 32.69
N ILE A 145 17.29 19.91 33.07
CA ILE A 145 16.84 21.07 32.28
C ILE A 145 17.52 21.17 30.91
N ASN A 146 18.69 20.58 30.76
CA ASN A 146 19.46 20.54 29.51
C ASN A 146 19.31 19.22 28.72
N LEU A 147 18.47 18.27 29.20
CA LEU A 147 18.22 17.00 28.51
C LEU A 147 17.58 17.24 27.13
N GLN A 148 18.25 16.80 26.08
CA GLN A 148 17.81 16.91 24.70
C GLN A 148 17.26 15.59 24.15
N LYS A 149 17.86 14.45 24.52
CA LYS A 149 17.53 13.13 23.98
C LYS A 149 17.61 12.03 25.04
N ILE A 150 16.72 11.05 24.91
CA ILE A 150 16.79 9.79 25.65
C ILE A 150 16.74 8.62 24.69
N TYR A 151 17.62 7.65 24.87
CA TYR A 151 17.72 6.42 24.09
C TYR A 151 17.37 5.22 24.96
N TYR A 152 16.35 4.45 24.59
CA TYR A 152 15.85 3.31 25.37
C TYR A 152 15.56 2.09 24.48
N SER A 153 15.50 0.91 25.10
CA SER A 153 15.27 -0.36 24.42
C SER A 153 13.80 -0.51 23.99
N LYS A 154 13.57 -1.40 23.02
CA LYS A 154 12.19 -1.75 22.61
C LYS A 154 11.40 -2.48 23.70
N LYS A 155 12.04 -3.00 24.75
CA LYS A 155 11.39 -3.71 25.86
C LYS A 155 10.68 -2.79 26.85
N LEU A 156 10.89 -1.47 26.75
CA LEU A 156 10.27 -0.50 27.66
C LEU A 156 8.74 -0.54 27.55
N LYS A 157 8.05 -0.68 28.70
CA LYS A 157 6.60 -0.81 28.81
C LYS A 157 5.93 0.39 29.50
N SER A 158 6.66 1.11 30.35
CA SER A 158 6.06 2.20 31.14
C SER A 158 7.01 3.36 31.40
N ILE A 159 6.40 4.54 31.63
CA ILE A 159 7.06 5.77 32.08
C ILE A 159 6.51 6.11 33.46
N GLY A 160 7.40 6.26 34.44
CA GLY A 160 7.09 6.50 35.85
C GLY A 160 6.51 7.89 36.12
N LYS A 161 6.03 8.09 37.36
CA LYS A 161 5.56 9.39 37.88
C LYS A 161 6.71 10.41 37.80
N CYS A 162 6.43 11.62 37.34
CA CYS A 162 7.42 12.71 37.26
C CYS A 162 8.75 12.33 36.55
N ALA A 163 8.74 11.29 35.70
CA ALA A 163 9.96 10.76 35.08
C ALA A 163 10.75 11.81 34.27
N PHE A 164 10.07 12.77 33.68
CA PHE A 164 10.64 13.88 32.90
C PHE A 164 10.25 15.25 33.49
N LEU A 165 10.09 15.32 34.82
CA LEU A 165 9.79 16.57 35.51
C LEU A 165 10.82 17.63 35.11
N ASN A 166 10.34 18.82 34.74
CA ASN A 166 11.15 20.02 34.42
C ASN A 166 12.20 19.85 33.30
N THR A 167 12.09 18.88 32.41
CA THR A 167 12.99 18.77 31.25
C THR A 167 12.66 19.86 30.21
N LYS A 168 13.51 20.91 30.13
CA LYS A 168 13.20 22.12 29.32
C LYS A 168 13.67 22.03 27.85
N LYS A 169 14.69 21.20 27.53
CA LYS A 169 15.29 21.11 26.18
C LYS A 169 15.02 19.77 25.49
N LEU A 170 14.19 18.90 26.08
CA LEU A 170 13.84 17.62 25.47
C LEU A 170 13.18 17.86 24.10
N THR A 171 13.73 17.21 23.07
CA THR A 171 13.26 17.31 21.68
C THR A 171 12.07 16.34 21.47
N THR A 172 11.82 15.92 20.24
CA THR A 172 10.79 14.92 19.94
C THR A 172 11.04 13.60 20.69
N LEU A 173 10.04 13.15 21.44
CA LEU A 173 10.04 11.84 22.09
C LEU A 173 9.15 10.86 21.33
N THR A 174 9.70 9.68 20.97
CA THR A 174 8.92 8.62 20.32
C THR A 174 8.66 7.50 21.31
N LEU A 175 7.40 7.32 21.71
CA LEU A 175 6.97 6.19 22.55
C LEU A 175 6.68 5.00 21.65
N ASN A 176 7.52 3.97 21.72
CA ASN A 176 7.41 2.78 20.87
C ASN A 176 6.13 1.97 21.18
N GLN A 177 5.82 0.99 20.34
CA GLN A 177 4.58 0.20 20.44
C GLN A 177 4.44 -0.65 21.72
N ASN A 178 5.52 -0.87 22.47
CA ASN A 178 5.51 -1.65 23.71
C ASN A 178 5.24 -0.79 24.96
N ILE A 179 5.37 0.53 24.86
CA ILE A 179 5.01 1.43 25.97
C ILE A 179 3.49 1.48 26.08
N SER A 180 2.97 0.87 27.12
CA SER A 180 1.54 0.72 27.38
C SER A 180 1.00 1.65 28.46
N ARG A 181 1.89 2.32 29.25
CA ARG A 181 1.47 3.20 30.36
C ARG A 181 2.37 4.42 30.50
N ILE A 182 1.72 5.58 30.72
CA ILE A 182 2.34 6.82 31.21
C ILE A 182 1.68 7.17 32.54
N ASN A 183 2.47 7.27 33.60
CA ASN A 183 1.98 7.61 34.92
C ASN A 183 1.78 9.13 35.10
N VAL A 184 1.09 9.49 36.21
CA VAL A 184 0.73 10.87 36.53
C VAL A 184 1.97 11.78 36.55
N ASP A 185 1.79 13.01 36.07
CA ASP A 185 2.81 14.07 36.05
C ASP A 185 4.12 13.71 35.33
N ALA A 186 4.13 12.64 34.49
CA ALA A 186 5.34 12.14 33.87
C ALA A 186 6.16 13.22 33.13
N PHE A 187 5.50 14.24 32.57
CA PHE A 187 6.13 15.37 31.85
C PHE A 187 5.81 16.73 32.48
N LYS A 188 5.46 16.76 33.77
CA LYS A 188 5.16 18.02 34.48
C LYS A 188 6.31 19.02 34.32
N GLY A 189 5.99 20.25 33.93
CA GLY A 189 6.99 21.31 33.74
C GLY A 189 7.95 21.11 32.57
N SER A 190 7.84 20.02 31.80
CA SER A 190 8.68 19.81 30.60
C SER A 190 8.24 20.72 29.43
N LYS A 191 9.15 20.93 28.46
CA LYS A 191 8.87 21.68 27.23
C LYS A 191 9.04 20.80 25.98
N VAL A 192 8.74 19.49 26.08
CA VAL A 192 8.82 18.58 24.91
C VAL A 192 7.82 19.02 23.81
N PRO A 193 8.31 19.36 22.59
CA PRO A 193 7.45 19.96 21.58
C PRO A 193 6.53 18.94 20.90
N LEU A 194 6.95 17.65 20.87
CA LEU A 194 6.23 16.58 20.18
C LEU A 194 6.46 15.23 20.86
N ILE A 195 5.37 14.57 21.24
CA ILE A 195 5.37 13.16 21.65
C ILE A 195 4.69 12.34 20.55
N LYS A 196 5.42 11.35 19.98
CA LYS A 196 4.91 10.38 19.01
C LYS A 196 4.53 9.10 19.74
N VAL A 197 3.25 8.75 19.73
CA VAL A 197 2.72 7.56 20.39
C VAL A 197 2.45 6.48 19.35
N MET A 198 3.25 5.41 19.38
CA MET A 198 3.15 4.31 18.41
C MET A 198 2.21 3.19 18.89
N ASN A 199 1.86 3.14 20.17
CA ASN A 199 0.91 2.18 20.74
C ASN A 199 -0.50 2.80 20.81
N PRO A 200 -1.48 2.30 20.02
CA PRO A 200 -2.85 2.82 20.08
C PRO A 200 -3.57 2.50 21.40
N SER A 201 -3.12 1.48 22.14
CA SER A 201 -3.68 1.05 23.44
C SER A 201 -2.94 1.65 24.64
N LEU A 202 -2.08 2.66 24.42
CA LEU A 202 -1.34 3.30 25.50
C LEU A 202 -2.32 3.90 26.51
N SER A 203 -2.24 3.47 27.77
CA SER A 203 -2.96 4.02 28.92
C SER A 203 -2.22 5.24 29.47
N ILE A 204 -2.99 6.30 29.77
CA ILE A 204 -2.46 7.54 30.34
C ILE A 204 -3.38 8.03 31.46
N ASN A 205 -2.81 8.49 32.54
CA ASN A 205 -3.59 9.09 33.63
C ASN A 205 -4.10 10.49 33.23
N PHE A 206 -5.40 10.71 33.44
CA PHE A 206 -6.07 11.98 33.12
C PHE A 206 -5.85 13.07 34.18
N GLY A 207 -5.16 12.78 35.29
CA GLY A 207 -4.88 13.75 36.35
C GLY A 207 -3.68 14.63 36.04
N GLY A 208 -3.75 15.89 36.41
CA GLY A 208 -2.64 16.81 36.45
C GLY A 208 -1.98 17.15 35.12
N TYR A 209 -0.70 17.39 35.18
CA TYR A 209 0.15 17.82 34.05
C TYR A 209 0.90 16.64 33.40
N THR A 210 0.22 15.50 33.23
CA THR A 210 0.87 14.27 32.71
C THR A 210 1.60 14.53 31.37
N ILE A 211 0.97 15.26 30.45
CA ILE A 211 1.62 15.84 29.28
C ILE A 211 1.25 17.33 29.19
N PRO A 212 2.22 18.25 29.08
CA PRO A 212 1.93 19.69 28.97
C PRO A 212 1.02 20.03 27.80
N LYS A 213 0.07 20.95 27.98
CA LYS A 213 -0.88 21.38 26.95
C LYS A 213 -0.23 21.88 25.66
N THR A 214 0.97 22.46 25.75
CA THR A 214 1.75 22.96 24.61
C THR A 214 2.38 21.86 23.75
N THR A 215 2.49 20.62 24.28
CA THR A 215 3.05 19.48 23.58
C THR A 215 2.09 19.01 22.48
N LYS A 216 2.61 18.86 21.24
CA LYS A 216 1.86 18.18 20.18
C LYS A 216 1.88 16.67 20.40
N ILE A 217 0.74 16.01 20.22
CA ILE A 217 0.61 14.56 20.36
C ILE A 217 0.35 13.95 18.99
N GLN A 218 1.27 13.12 18.51
CA GLN A 218 1.10 12.35 17.28
C GLN A 218 0.67 10.92 17.64
N CYS A 219 -0.52 10.50 17.19
CA CYS A 219 -1.11 9.20 17.55
C CYS A 219 -1.97 8.61 16.45
N TYR A 220 -2.40 7.35 16.64
CA TYR A 220 -3.31 6.62 15.75
C TYR A 220 -4.76 6.78 16.22
N GLY A 221 -5.71 6.81 15.26
CA GLY A 221 -7.14 6.65 15.50
C GLY A 221 -7.77 7.63 16.48
N THR A 222 -9.06 7.82 16.36
CA THR A 222 -9.83 8.77 17.19
C THR A 222 -10.41 8.15 18.46
N ASN A 223 -10.42 6.81 18.57
CA ASN A 223 -10.95 6.08 19.74
C ASN A 223 -9.87 5.63 20.72
N THR A 224 -8.62 6.07 20.55
CA THR A 224 -7.52 5.66 21.43
C THR A 224 -7.53 6.48 22.74
N PRO A 225 -7.09 5.89 23.89
CA PRO A 225 -7.01 6.62 25.15
C PRO A 225 -6.18 7.91 25.05
N ILE A 226 -5.06 7.85 24.34
CA ILE A 226 -4.19 9.02 24.15
C ILE A 226 -4.83 10.13 23.31
N TYR A 227 -5.65 9.78 22.29
CA TYR A 227 -6.41 10.76 21.54
C TYR A 227 -7.47 11.46 22.43
N LYS A 228 -8.21 10.67 23.22
CA LYS A 228 -9.20 11.19 24.17
C LYS A 228 -8.53 12.10 25.20
N TYR A 229 -7.40 11.66 25.77
CA TYR A 229 -6.61 12.48 26.68
C TYR A 229 -6.21 13.81 26.03
N ALA A 230 -5.62 13.76 24.83
CA ALA A 230 -5.16 14.95 24.12
C ALA A 230 -6.30 15.95 23.86
N ARG A 231 -7.49 15.47 23.54
CA ARG A 231 -8.68 16.32 23.32
C ARG A 231 -9.14 17.00 24.60
N VAL A 232 -9.22 16.25 25.70
CA VAL A 232 -9.61 16.80 27.02
C VAL A 232 -8.57 17.78 27.54
N ASN A 233 -7.29 17.44 27.44
CA ASN A 233 -6.16 18.27 27.90
C ASN A 233 -5.90 19.50 27.01
N GLY A 234 -6.50 19.57 25.81
CA GLY A 234 -6.31 20.66 24.85
C GLY A 234 -5.00 20.60 24.06
N ASN A 235 -4.37 19.42 23.94
CA ASN A 235 -3.16 19.24 23.13
C ASN A 235 -3.50 19.30 21.62
N LYS A 236 -2.60 19.87 20.81
CA LYS A 236 -2.69 19.76 19.36
C LYS A 236 -2.40 18.32 18.92
N VAL A 237 -3.38 17.68 18.28
CA VAL A 237 -3.24 16.29 17.78
C VAL A 237 -2.74 16.27 16.34
N ILE A 238 -1.78 15.36 16.05
CA ILE A 238 -1.35 14.96 14.71
C ILE A 238 -1.82 13.53 14.52
N LEU A 239 -2.88 13.33 13.74
CA LEU A 239 -3.48 12.02 13.53
C LEU A 239 -2.78 11.28 12.41
N MET A 240 -2.23 10.10 12.73
CA MET A 240 -1.48 9.25 11.79
C MET A 240 -2.38 8.28 11.02
N ILE A 241 -1.91 7.88 9.85
CA ILE A 241 -2.53 6.81 9.06
C ILE A 241 -2.37 5.47 9.82
N SER A 242 -3.49 4.79 10.06
CA SER A 242 -3.52 3.47 10.70
C SER A 242 -3.50 2.33 9.68
N SER A 243 -4.10 2.53 8.51
CA SER A 243 -4.06 1.57 7.41
C SER A 243 -4.21 2.25 6.04
N ILE A 244 -3.73 1.55 5.01
CA ILE A 244 -3.88 1.96 3.61
C ILE A 244 -4.39 0.74 2.84
N THR A 245 -5.45 0.92 2.05
CA THR A 245 -5.97 -0.15 1.19
C THR A 245 -6.05 0.30 -0.26
N LEU A 246 -5.76 -0.63 -1.15
CA LEU A 246 -5.92 -0.49 -2.61
C LEU A 246 -6.88 -1.57 -3.09
N ASN A 247 -7.48 -1.38 -4.28
CA ASN A 247 -8.19 -2.44 -4.96
C ASN A 247 -7.27 -3.65 -5.22
N THR A 248 -7.85 -4.84 -5.45
CA THR A 248 -7.06 -6.07 -5.57
C THR A 248 -6.32 -6.18 -6.89
N LYS A 249 -6.97 -5.80 -8.00
CA LYS A 249 -6.36 -5.83 -9.35
C LYS A 249 -6.87 -4.73 -10.27
N LYS A 250 -6.10 -4.47 -11.33
CA LYS A 250 -6.48 -3.64 -12.48
C LYS A 250 -5.86 -4.21 -13.76
N VAL A 251 -6.65 -4.34 -14.82
CA VAL A 251 -6.19 -4.71 -16.15
C VAL A 251 -6.04 -3.44 -16.99
N VAL A 252 -4.93 -3.29 -17.68
CA VAL A 252 -4.60 -2.08 -18.45
C VAL A 252 -4.03 -2.50 -19.81
N CYS A 253 -4.48 -1.88 -20.87
CA CYS A 253 -3.89 -2.06 -22.19
C CYS A 253 -2.49 -1.43 -22.24
N LYS A 254 -1.59 -2.03 -23.03
CA LYS A 254 -0.25 -1.47 -23.26
C LYS A 254 -0.33 0.01 -23.66
N GLU A 255 0.60 0.81 -23.15
CA GLU A 255 0.71 2.26 -23.40
C GLU A 255 -0.44 3.12 -22.87
N LYS A 256 -1.49 2.52 -22.35
CA LYS A 256 -2.55 3.27 -21.65
C LYS A 256 -2.17 3.57 -20.21
N THR A 257 -2.87 4.52 -19.63
CA THR A 257 -2.69 4.91 -18.23
C THR A 257 -3.96 4.65 -17.43
N THR A 258 -3.79 4.40 -16.14
CA THR A 258 -4.90 4.31 -15.19
C THR A 258 -4.48 4.93 -13.85
N THR A 259 -5.43 5.45 -13.09
CA THR A 259 -5.13 5.98 -11.76
C THR A 259 -5.56 4.99 -10.69
N VAL A 260 -4.66 4.73 -9.74
CA VAL A 260 -4.91 3.95 -8.54
C VAL A 260 -5.13 4.91 -7.39
N LYS A 261 -6.23 4.71 -6.64
CA LYS A 261 -6.53 5.50 -5.44
C LYS A 261 -6.17 4.70 -4.20
N ALA A 262 -5.54 5.36 -3.23
CA ALA A 262 -5.30 4.80 -1.91
C ALA A 262 -6.43 5.23 -0.96
N ASN A 263 -7.07 4.26 -0.32
CA ASN A 263 -8.04 4.49 0.74
C ASN A 263 -7.28 4.50 2.07
N LEU A 264 -7.29 5.63 2.74
CA LEU A 264 -6.55 5.86 3.98
C LEU A 264 -7.50 5.81 5.18
N SER A 265 -7.10 5.12 6.22
CA SER A 265 -7.81 5.15 7.51
C SER A 265 -6.89 5.73 8.59
N PRO A 266 -7.39 6.65 9.42
CA PRO A 266 -8.65 7.36 9.27
C PRO A 266 -8.59 8.34 8.09
N SER A 267 -9.74 8.60 7.46
CA SER A 267 -9.85 9.54 6.31
C SER A 267 -9.48 10.98 6.69
N ILE A 268 -9.53 11.31 7.99
CA ILE A 268 -9.15 12.61 8.56
C ILE A 268 -7.69 12.67 9.02
N ALA A 269 -6.83 11.69 8.63
CA ALA A 269 -5.39 11.74 8.95
C ALA A 269 -4.78 13.08 8.55
N THR A 270 -3.90 13.63 9.41
CA THR A 270 -3.34 14.97 9.25
C THR A 270 -2.45 15.08 8.01
N ASN A 271 -1.63 14.06 7.75
CA ASN A 271 -0.84 13.95 6.53
C ASN A 271 -1.32 12.72 5.73
N LYS A 272 -1.95 12.97 4.58
CA LYS A 272 -2.49 11.93 3.69
C LYS A 272 -1.54 11.55 2.54
N LYS A 273 -0.34 12.11 2.51
CA LYS A 273 0.64 11.85 1.44
C LYS A 273 1.16 10.41 1.52
N VAL A 274 1.25 9.78 0.36
CA VAL A 274 1.82 8.44 0.19
C VAL A 274 2.91 8.45 -0.87
N LYS A 275 3.88 7.56 -0.74
CA LYS A 275 4.90 7.29 -1.76
C LYS A 275 4.53 6.01 -2.48
N TRP A 276 4.46 6.04 -3.82
CA TRP A 276 4.08 4.93 -4.66
C TRP A 276 5.28 4.11 -5.14
N PHE A 277 5.04 2.81 -5.33
CA PHE A 277 6.05 1.84 -5.77
C PHE A 277 5.45 0.84 -6.74
N THR A 278 6.28 0.31 -7.63
CA THR A 278 5.97 -0.83 -8.49
C THR A 278 7.02 -1.92 -8.30
N THR A 279 6.61 -3.18 -8.40
CA THR A 279 7.54 -4.32 -8.33
C THR A 279 8.30 -4.56 -9.63
N ASN A 280 7.84 -3.98 -10.76
CA ASN A 280 8.53 -4.10 -12.04
C ASN A 280 8.25 -2.88 -12.93
N LYS A 281 9.23 -1.97 -13.02
CA LYS A 281 9.16 -0.74 -13.82
C LYS A 281 9.15 -1.00 -15.34
N ASN A 282 9.59 -2.18 -15.79
CA ASN A 282 9.57 -2.57 -17.20
C ASN A 282 8.14 -2.94 -17.65
N ILE A 283 7.28 -3.43 -16.74
CA ILE A 283 5.89 -3.76 -17.03
C ILE A 283 4.99 -2.55 -16.87
N ALA A 284 5.09 -1.86 -15.73
CA ALA A 284 4.34 -0.63 -15.49
C ALA A 284 5.09 0.29 -14.51
N THR A 285 4.98 1.60 -14.73
CA THR A 285 5.44 2.63 -13.79
C THR A 285 4.27 3.25 -13.07
N VAL A 286 4.52 3.84 -11.91
CA VAL A 286 3.53 4.62 -11.14
C VAL A 286 4.17 5.93 -10.70
N ASP A 287 3.44 7.04 -10.85
CA ASP A 287 3.88 8.37 -10.44
C ASP A 287 3.47 8.72 -9.00
N SER A 288 3.83 9.91 -8.53
CA SER A 288 3.50 10.40 -7.18
C SER A 288 2.00 10.59 -6.92
N LYS A 289 1.19 10.69 -7.98
CA LYS A 289 -0.28 10.83 -7.91
C LYS A 289 -1.02 9.49 -8.03
N GLY A 290 -0.30 8.37 -8.15
CA GLY A 290 -0.88 7.03 -8.35
C GLY A 290 -1.29 6.75 -9.80
N LYS A 291 -0.85 7.57 -10.79
CA LYS A 291 -1.09 7.30 -12.20
C LYS A 291 -0.14 6.21 -12.67
N VAL A 292 -0.68 5.07 -13.05
CA VAL A 292 0.04 3.91 -13.56
C VAL A 292 0.10 4.00 -15.08
N LYS A 293 1.29 3.92 -15.67
CA LYS A 293 1.52 3.82 -17.12
C LYS A 293 1.97 2.39 -17.45
N ALA A 294 1.16 1.69 -18.24
CA ALA A 294 1.49 0.38 -18.77
C ALA A 294 2.56 0.47 -19.86
N LYS A 295 3.60 -0.40 -19.82
CA LYS A 295 4.72 -0.39 -20.76
C LYS A 295 4.86 -1.68 -21.56
N LYS A 296 4.87 -2.83 -20.88
CA LYS A 296 5.11 -4.14 -21.50
C LYS A 296 4.10 -5.16 -20.96
N LYS A 297 3.66 -6.06 -21.84
CA LYS A 297 2.77 -7.20 -21.49
C LYS A 297 3.33 -7.99 -20.31
N GLY A 298 2.47 -8.29 -19.32
CA GLY A 298 2.81 -9.07 -18.16
C GLY A 298 2.12 -8.57 -16.89
N THR A 299 2.56 -9.08 -15.75
CA THR A 299 1.97 -8.77 -14.45
C THR A 299 3.01 -8.17 -13.51
N CYS A 300 2.65 -7.08 -12.85
CA CYS A 300 3.40 -6.51 -11.73
C CYS A 300 2.46 -6.08 -10.62
N TYR A 301 3.02 -5.59 -9.51
CA TYR A 301 2.23 -5.07 -8.39
C TYR A 301 2.56 -3.61 -8.14
N VAL A 302 1.54 -2.83 -7.79
CA VAL A 302 1.67 -1.46 -7.32
C VAL A 302 1.23 -1.40 -5.86
N TYR A 303 1.94 -0.66 -5.05
CA TYR A 303 1.63 -0.42 -3.65
C TYR A 303 2.12 0.96 -3.21
N CYS A 304 1.68 1.43 -2.06
CA CYS A 304 2.16 2.70 -1.52
C CYS A 304 2.49 2.60 -0.02
N LYS A 305 3.29 3.55 0.45
CA LYS A 305 3.67 3.71 1.85
C LYS A 305 3.31 5.10 2.33
N SER A 306 2.86 5.21 3.57
CA SER A 306 2.61 6.50 4.21
C SER A 306 3.89 7.31 4.40
N THR A 307 3.77 8.65 4.40
CA THR A 307 4.89 9.59 4.65
C THR A 307 4.72 10.38 5.95
N ASP A 308 3.75 10.01 6.78
CA ASP A 308 3.42 10.67 8.05
C ASP A 308 4.21 10.13 9.25
N GLY A 309 5.15 9.20 9.03
CA GLY A 309 5.92 8.52 10.06
C GLY A 309 5.25 7.29 10.67
N SER A 310 4.05 6.92 10.22
CA SER A 310 3.34 5.72 10.66
C SER A 310 3.92 4.42 10.07
N ASN A 311 4.74 4.52 9.01
CA ASN A 311 5.34 3.40 8.28
C ASN A 311 4.31 2.37 7.75
N LYS A 312 3.07 2.83 7.46
CA LYS A 312 2.04 1.94 6.93
C LYS A 312 2.25 1.70 5.45
N THR A 313 2.12 0.43 5.07
CA THR A 313 2.20 -0.02 3.68
C THR A 313 0.85 -0.59 3.28
N SER A 314 0.38 -0.27 2.07
CA SER A 314 -0.84 -0.83 1.51
C SER A 314 -0.69 -2.32 1.17
N ASN A 315 -1.81 -3.00 0.91
CA ASN A 315 -1.78 -4.23 0.12
C ASN A 315 -1.17 -3.96 -1.26
N LYS A 316 -0.67 -5.03 -1.89
CA LYS A 316 -0.17 -4.97 -3.26
C LYS A 316 -1.33 -5.16 -4.24
N MET A 317 -1.61 -4.13 -5.05
CA MET A 317 -2.58 -4.19 -6.13
C MET A 317 -1.96 -4.83 -7.37
N LYS A 318 -2.58 -5.87 -7.91
CA LYS A 318 -2.12 -6.55 -9.12
C LYS A 318 -2.42 -5.69 -10.36
N ILE A 319 -1.40 -5.37 -11.13
CA ILE A 319 -1.49 -4.69 -12.43
C ILE A 319 -1.21 -5.71 -13.53
N ILE A 320 -2.19 -5.94 -14.38
CA ILE A 320 -2.11 -6.84 -15.52
C ILE A 320 -2.07 -5.99 -16.78
N VAL A 321 -0.94 -6.02 -17.49
CA VAL A 321 -0.76 -5.29 -18.75
C VAL A 321 -0.92 -6.27 -19.91
N THR A 322 -1.88 -6.01 -20.79
CA THR A 322 -2.12 -6.78 -22.01
C THR A 322 -1.42 -6.13 -23.21
N SER A 323 -1.13 -6.89 -24.25
CA SER A 323 -0.67 -6.34 -25.54
C SER A 323 -1.78 -5.67 -26.33
N PHE A 324 -3.01 -5.98 -25.97
CA PHE A 324 -4.21 -5.56 -26.63
C PHE A 324 -4.45 -4.04 -26.52
N GLN A 325 -4.90 -3.39 -27.58
CA GLN A 325 -5.29 -2.00 -27.60
C GLN A 325 -6.78 -1.89 -27.87
N LEU A 326 -7.48 -1.09 -27.08
CA LEU A 326 -8.91 -0.85 -27.20
C LEU A 326 -9.14 0.63 -27.55
N TYR A 327 -9.82 0.85 -28.67
CA TYR A 327 -10.31 2.16 -29.07
C TYR A 327 -11.76 2.32 -28.64
N GLN A 328 -12.29 3.54 -28.60
CA GLN A 328 -13.66 3.81 -28.18
C GLN A 328 -14.35 4.74 -29.17
N TYR A 329 -15.55 4.34 -29.58
CA TYR A 329 -16.51 5.17 -30.34
C TYR A 329 -17.91 4.77 -29.89
N ILE A 330 -18.40 5.36 -28.81
CA ILE A 330 -19.67 4.95 -28.17
C ILE A 330 -20.86 5.38 -29.01
N PHE A 331 -21.76 4.46 -29.29
CA PHE A 331 -22.97 4.61 -30.08
C PHE A 331 -24.09 5.31 -29.30
N THR A 332 -23.92 6.59 -29.02
CA THR A 332 -24.89 7.37 -28.20
C THR A 332 -26.28 7.54 -28.87
N ASN A 333 -26.37 7.35 -30.18
CA ASN A 333 -27.63 7.46 -30.92
C ASN A 333 -28.38 6.13 -31.10
N ASN A 334 -27.71 4.99 -30.87
CA ASN A 334 -28.33 3.67 -30.95
C ASN A 334 -29.35 3.49 -29.82
N ASN A 335 -30.50 2.87 -30.08
CA ASN A 335 -31.56 2.66 -29.09
C ASN A 335 -31.07 1.79 -27.92
N CYS A 336 -30.22 0.79 -28.17
CA CYS A 336 -29.64 -0.04 -27.15
C CYS A 336 -28.85 0.77 -26.09
N TYR A 337 -28.07 1.78 -26.54
CA TYR A 337 -27.37 2.68 -25.61
C TYR A 337 -28.38 3.54 -24.82
N LYS A 338 -29.48 3.98 -25.46
CA LYS A 338 -30.49 4.84 -24.81
C LYS A 338 -31.26 4.10 -23.72
N GLU A 339 -31.49 2.79 -23.88
CA GLU A 339 -32.17 1.95 -22.87
C GLU A 339 -31.39 1.87 -21.55
N ARG A 340 -30.05 1.85 -21.59
CA ARG A 340 -29.17 1.87 -20.42
C ARG A 340 -29.33 0.73 -19.42
N THR A 341 -29.84 -0.41 -19.84
CA THR A 341 -29.98 -1.59 -18.98
C THR A 341 -28.59 -2.07 -18.56
N ALA A 342 -28.34 -2.14 -17.23
CA ALA A 342 -27.05 -2.58 -16.70
C ALA A 342 -26.94 -4.11 -16.65
N ILE A 343 -25.73 -4.65 -16.95
CA ILE A 343 -25.39 -6.06 -16.76
C ILE A 343 -24.12 -6.21 -15.93
N ASP A 344 -24.01 -7.35 -15.24
CA ASP A 344 -22.73 -7.84 -14.68
C ASP A 344 -22.20 -8.93 -15.62
N PRO A 345 -21.15 -8.67 -16.42
CA PRO A 345 -20.70 -9.61 -17.45
C PRO A 345 -20.38 -11.01 -16.88
N LYS A 346 -21.02 -12.04 -17.44
CA LYS A 346 -20.86 -13.45 -17.04
C LYS A 346 -20.13 -14.30 -18.08
N GLY A 347 -19.99 -13.79 -19.31
CA GLY A 347 -19.32 -14.47 -20.41
C GLY A 347 -19.13 -13.56 -21.61
N ILE A 348 -18.75 -14.15 -22.73
CA ILE A 348 -18.45 -13.47 -23.99
C ILE A 348 -19.08 -14.26 -25.13
N VAL A 349 -19.87 -13.58 -26.00
CA VAL A 349 -20.29 -14.13 -27.28
C VAL A 349 -19.45 -13.50 -28.40
N VAL A 350 -18.88 -14.35 -29.23
CA VAL A 350 -18.09 -13.95 -30.39
C VAL A 350 -18.98 -14.13 -31.64
N HIS A 351 -19.13 -13.03 -32.37
CA HIS A 351 -19.86 -12.99 -33.65
C HIS A 351 -18.89 -12.72 -34.80
N SER A 352 -19.40 -12.87 -36.02
CA SER A 352 -18.77 -12.36 -37.24
C SER A 352 -19.83 -11.85 -38.21
N THR A 353 -19.45 -10.87 -39.02
CA THR A 353 -20.41 -10.13 -39.86
C THR A 353 -20.98 -10.94 -41.00
N GLY A 354 -20.40 -12.07 -41.36
CA GLY A 354 -20.86 -12.92 -42.46
C GLY A 354 -20.72 -12.30 -43.87
N GLU A 355 -20.17 -11.11 -43.97
CA GLU A 355 -20.05 -10.31 -45.20
C GLU A 355 -18.58 -10.01 -45.52
N ASN A 356 -18.26 -9.93 -46.82
CA ASN A 356 -16.92 -9.51 -47.25
C ASN A 356 -16.74 -7.99 -47.07
N ALA A 357 -16.66 -7.55 -45.82
CA ALA A 357 -16.56 -6.16 -45.43
C ALA A 357 -15.58 -5.98 -44.23
N PRO A 358 -14.26 -6.12 -44.47
CA PRO A 358 -13.27 -6.19 -43.40
C PRO A 358 -13.00 -4.86 -42.68
N TYR A 359 -13.57 -3.76 -43.15
CA TYR A 359 -13.26 -2.43 -42.64
C TYR A 359 -14.27 -1.95 -41.59
N LEU A 360 -13.77 -1.50 -40.45
CA LEU A 360 -14.56 -0.94 -39.35
C LEU A 360 -15.48 0.23 -39.78
N ARG A 361 -15.06 1.03 -40.78
CA ARG A 361 -15.87 2.14 -41.29
C ARG A 361 -17.22 1.70 -41.86
N THR A 362 -17.36 0.45 -42.27
CA THR A 362 -18.61 -0.12 -42.73
C THR A 362 -19.67 -0.17 -41.62
N TYR A 363 -19.21 -0.43 -40.39
CA TYR A 363 -20.12 -0.69 -39.27
C TYR A 363 -20.08 0.40 -38.20
N VAL A 364 -18.87 0.87 -37.80
CA VAL A 364 -18.70 1.67 -36.59
C VAL A 364 -19.50 2.98 -36.64
N PRO A 365 -19.42 3.87 -37.66
CA PRO A 365 -20.32 5.03 -37.70
C PRO A 365 -21.74 4.65 -38.13
N ALA A 366 -21.94 3.68 -39.03
CA ALA A 366 -23.22 3.31 -39.61
C ALA A 366 -24.20 2.75 -38.57
N TRP A 367 -23.72 2.10 -37.52
CA TRP A 367 -24.56 1.54 -36.45
C TRP A 367 -24.87 2.55 -35.33
N ASN A 368 -24.32 3.78 -35.38
CA ASN A 368 -24.64 4.84 -34.41
C ASN A 368 -25.93 5.59 -34.79
N VAL A 369 -26.97 4.84 -35.13
CA VAL A 369 -28.33 5.30 -35.45
C VAL A 369 -29.33 4.53 -34.59
N PRO A 370 -30.59 5.01 -34.42
CA PRO A 370 -31.58 4.34 -33.57
C PRO A 370 -31.75 2.86 -33.88
N LYS A 371 -31.92 2.51 -35.17
CA LYS A 371 -32.14 1.16 -35.69
C LYS A 371 -31.26 0.90 -36.91
N PRO A 372 -30.03 0.37 -36.75
CA PRO A 372 -29.16 0.07 -37.88
C PRO A 372 -29.80 -0.91 -38.84
N GLY A 373 -29.89 -0.54 -40.14
CA GLY A 373 -30.58 -1.35 -41.15
C GLY A 373 -32.06 -1.66 -40.83
N GLY A 374 -32.73 -0.77 -40.08
CA GLY A 374 -34.12 -0.95 -39.64
C GLY A 374 -34.29 -1.93 -38.45
N ARG A 375 -33.21 -2.52 -37.92
CA ARG A 375 -33.23 -3.55 -36.87
C ARG A 375 -32.83 -2.97 -35.53
N GLU A 376 -33.34 -3.53 -34.44
CA GLU A 376 -32.89 -3.25 -33.09
C GLU A 376 -31.71 -4.17 -32.76
N VAL A 377 -30.49 -3.71 -33.12
CA VAL A 377 -29.26 -4.49 -32.98
C VAL A 377 -28.13 -3.61 -32.46
N CYS A 378 -27.31 -4.17 -31.62
CA CYS A 378 -26.06 -3.58 -31.15
C CYS A 378 -25.16 -4.65 -30.52
N VAL A 379 -23.85 -4.45 -30.65
CA VAL A 379 -22.84 -5.22 -29.94
C VAL A 379 -21.95 -4.29 -29.15
N HIS A 380 -21.09 -4.82 -28.28
CA HIS A 380 -20.19 -4.01 -27.45
C HIS A 380 -18.94 -3.53 -28.21
N ALA A 381 -18.50 -4.27 -29.23
CA ALA A 381 -17.32 -3.92 -30.00
C ALA A 381 -17.33 -4.51 -31.40
N PHE A 382 -16.54 -3.90 -32.27
CA PHE A 382 -16.19 -4.42 -33.60
C PHE A 382 -14.67 -4.61 -33.70
N LEU A 383 -14.23 -5.72 -34.31
CA LEU A 383 -12.86 -6.03 -34.67
C LEU A 383 -12.74 -6.04 -36.20
N GLY A 384 -11.92 -5.19 -36.79
CA GLY A 384 -11.75 -5.10 -38.24
C GLY A 384 -10.58 -4.20 -38.62
N LYS A 385 -10.38 -3.98 -39.93
CA LYS A 385 -9.37 -3.07 -40.48
C LYS A 385 -9.77 -1.61 -40.28
N ASN A 386 -8.84 -0.77 -39.86
CA ASN A 386 -8.96 0.67 -39.95
C ASN A 386 -8.69 1.17 -41.38
N SER A 387 -8.71 2.51 -41.60
CA SER A 387 -8.47 3.12 -42.93
C SER A 387 -7.07 2.83 -43.50
N LYS A 388 -6.10 2.43 -42.65
CA LYS A 388 -4.73 2.05 -43.03
C LYS A 388 -4.55 0.54 -43.19
N GLY A 389 -5.63 -0.26 -43.16
CA GLY A 389 -5.58 -1.70 -43.24
C GLY A 389 -5.11 -2.44 -42.00
N LYS A 390 -4.83 -1.74 -40.88
CA LYS A 390 -4.43 -2.32 -39.61
C LYS A 390 -5.65 -2.81 -38.83
N LEU A 391 -5.57 -4.01 -38.20
CA LEU A 391 -6.61 -4.49 -37.32
C LEU A 391 -6.68 -3.66 -36.04
N GLU A 392 -7.90 -3.32 -35.64
CA GLU A 392 -8.21 -2.61 -34.41
C GLU A 392 -9.52 -3.15 -33.82
N VAL A 393 -9.64 -3.04 -32.48
CA VAL A 393 -10.90 -3.29 -31.78
C VAL A 393 -11.47 -1.97 -31.28
N TRP A 394 -12.70 -1.68 -31.68
CA TRP A 394 -13.41 -0.47 -31.30
C TRP A 394 -14.59 -0.82 -30.39
N GLN A 395 -14.53 -0.40 -29.14
CA GLN A 395 -15.64 -0.48 -28.21
C GLN A 395 -16.70 0.56 -28.60
N VAL A 396 -17.92 0.09 -28.82
CA VAL A 396 -19.04 0.94 -29.27
C VAL A 396 -20.17 1.02 -28.24
N LEU A 397 -20.16 0.13 -27.23
CA LEU A 397 -21.09 0.15 -26.10
C LEU A 397 -20.31 -0.11 -24.80
N PRO A 398 -20.66 0.49 -23.65
CA PRO A 398 -20.09 0.11 -22.36
C PRO A 398 -20.26 -1.38 -22.08
N PHE A 399 -19.22 -2.08 -21.66
CA PHE A 399 -19.28 -3.53 -21.44
C PHE A 399 -20.19 -3.96 -20.28
N GLU A 400 -20.53 -3.04 -19.41
CA GLU A 400 -21.42 -3.21 -18.27
C GLU A 400 -22.89 -2.84 -18.59
N MET A 401 -23.21 -2.69 -19.88
CA MET A 401 -24.54 -2.40 -20.41
C MET A 401 -25.04 -3.59 -21.22
N ALA A 402 -26.33 -3.87 -21.19
CA ALA A 402 -26.96 -4.86 -22.09
C ALA A 402 -26.73 -4.48 -23.56
N CYS A 403 -26.63 -5.47 -24.42
CA CYS A 403 -26.57 -5.28 -25.89
C CYS A 403 -27.59 -6.19 -26.58
N TRP A 404 -27.83 -5.97 -27.87
CA TRP A 404 -28.87 -6.66 -28.63
C TRP A 404 -28.29 -7.42 -29.84
N GLY A 405 -27.29 -8.29 -29.56
CA GLY A 405 -26.54 -8.99 -30.60
C GLY A 405 -26.94 -10.46 -30.80
N VAL A 406 -27.47 -11.14 -29.75
CA VAL A 406 -27.64 -12.60 -29.80
C VAL A 406 -29.14 -13.04 -29.91
N GLY A 407 -30.07 -12.09 -29.87
CA GLY A 407 -31.48 -12.43 -29.80
C GLY A 407 -31.88 -13.14 -28.51
N GLY A 408 -32.88 -14.01 -28.56
CA GLY A 408 -33.37 -14.77 -27.41
C GLY A 408 -33.59 -16.23 -27.73
N GLY A 409 -33.64 -17.06 -26.69
CA GLY A 409 -33.90 -18.49 -26.74
C GLY A 409 -34.84 -18.95 -25.62
N PRO A 410 -35.14 -20.24 -25.49
CA PRO A 410 -36.13 -20.75 -24.53
C PRO A 410 -35.77 -20.53 -23.06
N LYS A 411 -34.50 -20.28 -22.75
CA LYS A 411 -34.02 -20.01 -21.37
C LYS A 411 -33.77 -18.52 -21.08
N GLY A 412 -34.03 -17.63 -22.09
CA GLY A 412 -33.78 -16.20 -21.98
C GLY A 412 -32.80 -15.68 -23.03
N SER A 413 -32.00 -14.66 -22.68
CA SER A 413 -31.05 -14.04 -23.62
C SER A 413 -29.75 -13.63 -22.95
N TYR A 414 -28.63 -13.94 -23.60
CA TYR A 414 -27.31 -13.42 -23.21
C TYR A 414 -27.17 -11.89 -23.43
N ASN A 415 -28.20 -11.25 -24.01
CA ASN A 415 -28.29 -9.78 -24.04
C ASN A 415 -28.43 -9.19 -22.62
N TYR A 416 -29.13 -9.90 -21.70
CA TYR A 416 -29.57 -9.36 -20.39
C TYR A 416 -29.17 -10.24 -19.21
N ASN A 417 -29.71 -11.47 -19.13
CA ASN A 417 -29.49 -12.37 -17.97
C ASN A 417 -29.40 -13.84 -18.40
N PRO A 418 -28.23 -14.48 -18.21
CA PRO A 418 -26.95 -13.86 -17.80
C PRO A 418 -26.42 -12.93 -18.90
N GLY A 419 -25.96 -11.72 -18.52
CA GLY A 419 -25.45 -10.74 -19.48
C GLY A 419 -24.06 -11.14 -20.00
N TYR A 420 -23.90 -11.21 -21.32
CA TYR A 420 -22.62 -11.51 -21.96
C TYR A 420 -22.12 -10.31 -22.75
N ILE A 421 -20.82 -10.08 -22.73
CA ILE A 421 -20.17 -9.13 -23.64
C ILE A 421 -20.16 -9.74 -25.03
N GLN A 422 -20.57 -8.98 -26.05
CA GLN A 422 -20.71 -9.46 -27.43
C GLN A 422 -19.89 -8.58 -28.37
N PHE A 423 -19.24 -9.16 -29.36
CA PHE A 423 -18.50 -8.38 -30.35
C PHE A 423 -18.49 -9.07 -31.72
N GLU A 424 -18.42 -8.26 -32.79
CA GLU A 424 -18.35 -8.67 -34.17
C GLU A 424 -16.92 -8.71 -34.68
N CYS A 425 -16.54 -9.79 -35.34
CA CYS A 425 -15.36 -9.87 -36.20
C CYS A 425 -15.78 -9.52 -37.65
N CYS A 426 -15.25 -8.44 -38.21
CA CYS A 426 -15.49 -8.08 -39.61
C CYS A 426 -14.80 -9.10 -40.51
N GLU A 427 -15.56 -9.78 -41.37
CA GLU A 427 -15.02 -10.79 -42.28
C GLU A 427 -14.44 -10.16 -43.55
N ASP A 428 -13.51 -10.89 -44.18
CA ASP A 428 -12.96 -10.66 -45.52
C ASP A 428 -13.38 -11.83 -46.40
N SER A 429 -12.87 -11.92 -47.64
CA SER A 429 -13.18 -13.03 -48.54
C SER A 429 -12.92 -14.39 -47.87
N LYS A 430 -13.76 -15.39 -48.21
CA LYS A 430 -13.72 -16.75 -47.61
C LYS A 430 -12.36 -17.43 -47.65
N TYR A 431 -11.48 -17.05 -48.55
CA TYR A 431 -10.20 -17.73 -48.79
C TYR A 431 -8.97 -16.95 -48.33
N ASN A 432 -9.13 -15.82 -47.66
CA ASN A 432 -8.02 -15.04 -47.12
C ASN A 432 -7.55 -15.57 -45.75
N ARG A 433 -6.77 -16.67 -45.78
CA ARG A 433 -6.21 -17.30 -44.58
C ARG A 433 -5.36 -16.33 -43.74
N THR A 434 -4.61 -15.44 -44.40
CA THR A 434 -3.76 -14.46 -43.68
C THR A 434 -4.62 -13.52 -42.83
N TYR A 435 -5.67 -12.97 -43.40
CA TYR A 435 -6.58 -12.09 -42.67
C TYR A 435 -7.33 -12.83 -41.55
N PHE A 436 -7.86 -14.02 -41.84
CA PHE A 436 -8.48 -14.87 -40.84
C PHE A 436 -7.57 -15.11 -39.64
N ASN A 437 -6.32 -15.51 -39.87
CA ASN A 437 -5.37 -15.77 -38.80
C ASN A 437 -5.10 -14.51 -37.96
N GLN A 438 -5.01 -13.33 -38.58
CA GLN A 438 -4.84 -12.06 -37.88
C GLN A 438 -6.07 -11.72 -37.01
N VAL A 439 -7.27 -11.87 -37.55
CA VAL A 439 -8.53 -11.63 -36.79
C VAL A 439 -8.67 -12.65 -35.66
N TYR A 440 -8.42 -13.93 -35.93
CA TYR A 440 -8.46 -14.98 -34.91
C TYR A 440 -7.49 -14.70 -33.75
N ASP A 441 -6.27 -14.24 -34.06
CA ASP A 441 -5.29 -13.89 -33.04
C ASP A 441 -5.75 -12.68 -32.22
N GLU A 442 -6.21 -11.60 -32.84
CA GLU A 442 -6.69 -10.39 -32.17
C GLU A 442 -7.97 -10.64 -31.38
N ALA A 443 -8.94 -11.40 -31.91
CA ALA A 443 -10.18 -11.78 -31.23
C ALA A 443 -9.90 -12.59 -29.95
N THR A 444 -8.95 -13.54 -30.04
CA THR A 444 -8.54 -14.32 -28.86
C THR A 444 -7.75 -13.49 -27.83
N ASP A 445 -6.97 -12.47 -28.26
CA ASP A 445 -6.36 -11.47 -27.36
C ASP A 445 -7.42 -10.58 -26.69
N PHE A 446 -8.45 -10.19 -27.42
CA PHE A 446 -9.57 -9.41 -26.87
C PHE A 446 -10.36 -10.22 -25.82
N CYS A 447 -10.70 -11.47 -26.13
CA CYS A 447 -11.33 -12.36 -25.15
C CYS A 447 -10.45 -12.57 -23.91
N ALA A 448 -9.14 -12.76 -24.08
CA ALA A 448 -8.21 -12.88 -22.93
C ALA A 448 -8.20 -11.59 -22.08
N TYR A 449 -8.21 -10.41 -22.71
CA TYR A 449 -8.35 -9.13 -22.01
C TYR A 449 -9.65 -9.04 -21.21
N LEU A 450 -10.80 -9.39 -21.81
CA LEU A 450 -12.10 -9.37 -21.14
C LEU A 450 -12.16 -10.37 -19.98
N CYS A 451 -11.67 -11.60 -20.18
CA CYS A 451 -11.59 -12.62 -19.14
C CYS A 451 -10.77 -12.12 -17.93
N LEU A 452 -9.62 -11.52 -18.15
CA LEU A 452 -8.78 -10.96 -17.09
C LEU A 452 -9.46 -9.75 -16.41
N ARG A 453 -10.11 -8.89 -17.18
CA ARG A 453 -10.78 -7.67 -16.68
C ARG A 453 -11.96 -8.00 -15.77
N TYR A 454 -12.83 -8.92 -16.20
CA TYR A 454 -14.05 -9.27 -15.50
C TYR A 454 -13.95 -10.55 -14.65
N SER A 455 -12.78 -11.18 -14.59
CA SER A 455 -12.57 -12.47 -13.92
C SER A 455 -13.44 -13.59 -14.52
N LEU A 456 -13.64 -13.58 -15.83
CA LEU A 456 -14.45 -14.58 -16.53
C LEU A 456 -13.59 -15.82 -16.84
N PRO A 457 -14.13 -17.03 -16.66
CA PRO A 457 -13.45 -18.23 -17.14
C PRO A 457 -13.49 -18.27 -18.67
N TYR A 458 -12.40 -18.73 -19.28
CA TYR A 458 -12.33 -18.88 -20.74
C TYR A 458 -13.39 -19.85 -21.28
N THR A 459 -13.93 -20.73 -20.46
CA THR A 459 -15.02 -21.65 -20.80
C THR A 459 -16.37 -20.95 -21.04
N LYS A 460 -16.51 -19.69 -20.60
CA LYS A 460 -17.67 -18.83 -20.85
C LYS A 460 -17.49 -17.92 -22.09
N VAL A 461 -16.56 -18.28 -22.97
CA VAL A 461 -16.45 -17.73 -24.31
C VAL A 461 -17.20 -18.67 -25.25
N THR A 462 -18.24 -18.19 -25.90
CA THR A 462 -19.11 -18.94 -26.81
C THR A 462 -19.31 -18.19 -28.13
N SER A 463 -19.89 -18.85 -29.12
CA SER A 463 -20.34 -18.23 -30.36
C SER A 463 -21.84 -17.94 -30.31
N HIS A 464 -22.41 -17.31 -31.34
CA HIS A 464 -23.86 -17.16 -31.48
C HIS A 464 -24.55 -18.53 -31.54
N ALA A 465 -24.05 -19.45 -32.38
CA ALA A 465 -24.56 -20.83 -32.42
C ALA A 465 -24.46 -21.54 -31.08
N GLY A 466 -23.36 -21.33 -30.33
CA GLY A 466 -23.21 -21.85 -28.98
C GLY A 466 -24.23 -21.25 -28.01
N ALA A 467 -24.52 -19.95 -28.08
CA ALA A 467 -25.54 -19.32 -27.26
C ALA A 467 -26.94 -19.87 -27.56
N CYS A 468 -27.25 -20.12 -28.84
CA CYS A 468 -28.48 -20.80 -29.27
C CYS A 468 -28.57 -22.22 -28.68
N ALA A 469 -27.52 -23.04 -28.82
CA ALA A 469 -27.46 -24.39 -28.29
C ALA A 469 -27.60 -24.44 -26.74
N GLU A 470 -27.10 -23.42 -26.04
CA GLU A 470 -27.27 -23.26 -24.59
C GLU A 470 -28.67 -22.74 -24.22
N GLY A 471 -29.50 -22.29 -25.19
CA GLY A 471 -30.88 -21.80 -25.02
C GLY A 471 -31.00 -20.30 -24.70
N TYR A 472 -29.97 -19.50 -24.95
CA TYR A 472 -29.92 -18.07 -24.64
C TYR A 472 -29.70 -17.16 -25.87
N GLY A 473 -29.85 -17.69 -27.06
CA GLY A 473 -29.72 -16.97 -28.32
C GLY A 473 -30.63 -17.51 -29.39
N SER A 474 -30.87 -16.74 -30.45
CA SER A 474 -31.55 -17.15 -31.68
C SER A 474 -30.64 -18.05 -32.51
N ALA A 475 -31.24 -18.78 -33.47
CA ALA A 475 -30.48 -19.64 -34.40
C ALA A 475 -29.69 -18.77 -35.39
N HIS A 476 -28.37 -18.83 -35.29
CA HIS A 476 -27.44 -18.14 -36.19
C HIS A 476 -26.08 -18.85 -36.24
N GLY A 477 -25.42 -18.87 -37.39
CA GLY A 477 -24.20 -19.66 -37.62
C GLY A 477 -22.85 -18.92 -37.53
N ASP A 478 -22.87 -17.65 -37.18
CA ASP A 478 -21.67 -16.82 -37.03
C ASP A 478 -20.94 -17.14 -35.70
N ILE A 479 -19.79 -17.09 -35.69
CA ILE A 479 -18.51 -17.18 -36.27
C ILE A 479 -18.10 -18.63 -36.69
N ASP A 480 -18.93 -19.64 -36.29
CA ASP A 480 -18.60 -21.06 -36.46
C ASP A 480 -18.41 -21.43 -37.93
N HIS A 481 -19.19 -20.83 -38.87
CA HIS A 481 -18.99 -21.05 -40.31
C HIS A 481 -17.60 -20.63 -40.78
N TRP A 482 -17.09 -19.49 -40.31
CA TRP A 482 -15.78 -18.98 -40.67
C TRP A 482 -14.63 -19.78 -40.04
N LEU A 483 -14.78 -20.18 -38.76
CA LEU A 483 -13.86 -21.09 -38.10
C LEU A 483 -13.73 -22.41 -38.85
N LYS A 484 -14.85 -23.02 -39.28
CA LYS A 484 -14.90 -24.30 -39.98
C LYS A 484 -14.16 -24.27 -41.32
N ILE A 485 -14.23 -23.18 -42.10
CA ILE A 485 -13.48 -23.01 -43.35
C ILE A 485 -11.97 -23.21 -43.14
N TYR A 486 -11.43 -22.82 -42.00
CA TYR A 486 -10.01 -22.90 -41.67
C TYR A 486 -9.66 -24.05 -40.74
N GLY A 487 -10.54 -25.05 -40.57
CA GLY A 487 -10.31 -26.25 -39.77
C GLY A 487 -10.23 -25.95 -38.28
N LYS A 488 -10.98 -24.97 -37.81
CA LYS A 488 -11.07 -24.57 -36.41
C LYS A 488 -12.48 -24.69 -35.87
N ASN A 489 -12.61 -24.69 -34.55
CA ASN A 489 -13.87 -24.67 -33.83
C ASN A 489 -13.76 -23.84 -32.55
N MET A 490 -14.88 -23.66 -31.82
CA MET A 490 -14.89 -22.88 -30.58
C MET A 490 -14.07 -23.50 -29.44
N ASN A 491 -13.75 -24.81 -29.46
CA ASN A 491 -12.82 -25.38 -28.48
C ASN A 491 -11.40 -24.92 -28.75
N ASP A 492 -10.98 -24.89 -30.01
CA ASP A 492 -9.67 -24.34 -30.41
C ASP A 492 -9.56 -22.86 -30.04
N PHE A 493 -10.64 -22.10 -30.26
CA PHE A 493 -10.73 -20.70 -29.89
C PHE A 493 -10.55 -20.50 -28.37
N ARG A 494 -11.34 -21.21 -27.53
CA ARG A 494 -11.23 -21.18 -26.06
C ARG A 494 -9.85 -21.61 -25.57
N ASN A 495 -9.26 -22.64 -26.16
CA ASN A 495 -7.91 -23.11 -25.81
C ASN A 495 -6.84 -22.04 -26.14
N THR A 496 -7.01 -21.30 -27.23
CA THR A 496 -6.12 -20.18 -27.57
C THR A 496 -6.28 -19.04 -26.58
N VAL A 497 -7.52 -18.67 -26.22
CA VAL A 497 -7.80 -17.68 -25.15
C VAL A 497 -7.15 -18.11 -23.84
N LYS A 498 -7.30 -19.37 -23.43
CA LYS A 498 -6.66 -19.94 -22.24
C LYS A 498 -5.15 -19.73 -22.26
N LYS A 499 -4.48 -20.14 -23.34
CA LYS A 499 -3.02 -19.98 -23.50
C LYS A 499 -2.60 -18.51 -23.38
N LYS A 500 -3.36 -17.57 -23.97
CA LYS A 500 -3.09 -16.14 -23.90
C LYS A 500 -3.27 -15.58 -22.49
N ILE A 501 -4.32 -15.97 -21.78
CA ILE A 501 -4.53 -15.60 -20.36
C ILE A 501 -3.31 -15.99 -19.52
N TYR A 502 -2.90 -17.26 -19.58
CA TYR A 502 -1.78 -17.75 -18.76
C TYR A 502 -0.41 -17.19 -19.17
N LYS A 503 -0.26 -16.76 -20.44
CA LYS A 503 0.95 -16.06 -20.89
C LYS A 503 1.07 -14.65 -20.29
N ILE A 504 -0.07 -13.98 -19.99
CA ILE A 504 -0.13 -12.65 -19.41
C ILE A 504 -0.05 -12.74 -17.87
N ASP A 505 -0.82 -13.64 -17.30
CA ASP A 505 -0.95 -13.82 -15.85
C ASP A 505 -0.87 -15.33 -15.53
N LYS A 506 0.19 -15.74 -14.87
CA LYS A 506 0.40 -17.15 -14.49
C LYS A 506 -0.60 -17.66 -13.46
N ASN A 507 -1.19 -16.75 -12.65
CA ASN A 507 -2.19 -17.05 -11.64
C ASN A 507 -3.40 -16.10 -11.81
N PRO A 508 -4.21 -16.27 -12.86
CA PRO A 508 -5.35 -15.41 -13.11
C PRO A 508 -6.45 -15.71 -12.08
N ASP A 509 -7.07 -14.64 -11.57
CA ASP A 509 -8.23 -14.73 -10.69
C ASP A 509 -9.49 -14.80 -11.58
N LEU A 510 -9.97 -16.02 -11.87
CA LEU A 510 -11.15 -16.29 -12.69
C LEU A 510 -12.25 -16.91 -11.78
N LYS A 511 -13.42 -16.29 -11.73
CA LYS A 511 -14.47 -16.57 -10.73
C LYS A 511 -15.21 -17.92 -10.88
N SER A 512 -15.07 -18.61 -11.98
CA SER A 512 -15.69 -19.92 -12.18
C SER A 512 -14.99 -20.70 -13.29
N GLY A 513 -14.08 -21.50 -12.89
CA GLY A 513 -13.45 -22.52 -13.73
C GLY A 513 -12.73 -23.45 -12.79
N THR A 514 -13.06 -24.71 -12.85
CA THR A 514 -12.32 -25.71 -12.13
C THR A 514 -10.87 -25.63 -12.60
N TYR A 515 -9.99 -25.13 -11.74
CA TYR A 515 -8.56 -25.11 -12.01
C TYR A 515 -8.03 -26.53 -11.96
N HIS A 516 -7.84 -27.17 -13.08
CA HIS A 516 -7.13 -28.44 -13.17
C HIS A 516 -5.62 -28.20 -13.33
N LYS A 517 -5.01 -27.40 -12.46
CA LYS A 517 -3.57 -27.45 -12.32
C LYS A 517 -3.27 -28.34 -11.14
N LYS A 518 -2.83 -29.55 -11.40
CA LYS A 518 -2.27 -30.41 -10.36
C LYS A 518 -1.08 -29.71 -9.72
N ILE A 519 -1.22 -29.32 -8.45
CA ILE A 519 -0.16 -28.69 -7.65
C ILE A 519 0.30 -29.75 -6.66
N LYS A 520 1.58 -30.10 -6.72
CA LYS A 520 2.20 -30.98 -5.74
C LYS A 520 2.57 -30.16 -4.50
N ALA A 521 2.01 -30.47 -3.36
CA ALA A 521 2.30 -29.78 -2.12
C ALA A 521 3.77 -30.00 -1.71
N LYS A 522 4.51 -28.93 -1.48
CA LYS A 522 5.91 -28.98 -1.00
C LYS A 522 6.03 -29.26 0.50
N SER A 523 4.96 -29.05 1.24
CA SER A 523 4.81 -29.30 2.68
C SER A 523 3.35 -29.61 2.97
N ASP A 524 3.02 -30.09 4.16
CA ASP A 524 1.65 -30.23 4.58
C ASP A 524 0.93 -28.88 4.54
N LEU A 525 -0.20 -28.83 3.85
CA LEU A 525 -1.05 -27.65 3.70
C LEU A 525 -2.43 -27.93 4.29
N TYR A 526 -3.01 -26.92 4.92
CA TYR A 526 -4.40 -26.96 5.34
C TYR A 526 -5.18 -26.01 4.43
N VAL A 527 -6.15 -26.57 3.68
CA VAL A 527 -7.01 -25.80 2.78
C VAL A 527 -8.39 -25.69 3.40
N TRP A 528 -8.88 -24.45 3.51
CA TRP A 528 -10.25 -24.22 3.91
C TRP A 528 -11.18 -24.56 2.75
N SER A 529 -12.08 -25.51 2.95
CA SER A 529 -13.20 -25.66 2.02
C SER A 529 -14.12 -24.44 2.15
N LYS A 530 -14.71 -24.03 1.02
CA LYS A 530 -15.77 -23.03 1.00
C LYS A 530 -16.84 -23.40 2.04
N ASP A 531 -17.34 -22.40 2.75
CA ASP A 531 -18.40 -22.58 3.74
C ASP A 531 -19.52 -23.46 3.18
N ILE A 532 -19.72 -24.61 3.78
CA ILE A 532 -20.94 -25.39 3.61
C ILE A 532 -21.93 -24.74 4.57
N VAL A 533 -22.84 -23.97 4.03
CA VAL A 533 -23.96 -23.43 4.79
C VAL A 533 -25.01 -24.55 4.86
N ASP A 534 -25.34 -25.00 6.07
CA ASP A 534 -26.43 -25.92 6.27
C ASP A 534 -27.79 -25.27 6.01
N GLU A 535 -28.83 -26.05 5.96
CA GLU A 535 -30.20 -25.56 5.71
C GLU A 535 -30.74 -24.58 6.76
N TYR A 536 -30.03 -24.41 7.90
CA TYR A 536 -30.33 -23.45 8.97
C TYR A 536 -29.43 -22.20 8.93
N GLY A 537 -28.57 -22.06 7.90
CA GLY A 537 -27.71 -20.90 7.75
C GLY A 537 -26.41 -20.92 8.57
N ASN A 538 -26.07 -22.05 9.20
CA ASN A 538 -24.81 -22.20 9.95
C ASN A 538 -23.66 -22.58 9.02
N SER A 539 -22.56 -21.82 9.05
CA SER A 539 -21.36 -22.14 8.28
C SER A 539 -20.42 -23.06 9.06
N SER A 540 -20.16 -24.27 8.55
CA SER A 540 -19.12 -25.15 9.07
C SER A 540 -17.84 -25.03 8.24
N LYS A 541 -16.73 -24.65 8.87
CA LYS A 541 -15.40 -24.63 8.25
C LYS A 541 -14.77 -25.99 8.34
N LYS A 542 -14.62 -26.69 7.22
CA LYS A 542 -13.89 -27.97 7.17
C LYS A 542 -12.46 -27.73 6.68
N LEU A 543 -11.46 -27.97 7.54
CA LEU A 543 -10.05 -27.99 7.19
C LEU A 543 -9.74 -29.33 6.52
N GLN A 544 -9.34 -29.30 5.24
CA GLN A 544 -8.80 -30.49 4.57
C GLN A 544 -7.28 -30.44 4.62
N LYS A 545 -6.66 -31.42 5.25
CA LYS A 545 -5.21 -31.60 5.25
C LYS A 545 -4.78 -32.18 3.90
N ILE A 546 -3.84 -31.52 3.23
CA ILE A 546 -3.17 -32.00 2.03
C ILE A 546 -1.75 -32.34 2.42
N SER A 547 -1.40 -33.61 2.39
CA SER A 547 -0.08 -34.08 2.80
C SER A 547 0.99 -33.74 1.76
N LYS A 548 2.26 -33.59 2.23
CA LYS A 548 3.42 -33.36 1.37
C LYS A 548 3.50 -34.41 0.25
N GLY A 549 3.56 -33.96 -0.99
CA GLY A 549 3.63 -34.82 -2.17
C GLY A 549 2.27 -35.21 -2.75
N GLN A 550 1.16 -34.87 -2.13
CA GLN A 550 -0.19 -35.07 -2.65
C GLN A 550 -0.49 -34.07 -3.76
N GLU A 551 -1.07 -34.52 -4.88
CA GLU A 551 -1.58 -33.67 -5.96
C GLU A 551 -3.00 -33.19 -5.64
N VAL A 552 -3.26 -31.90 -5.87
CA VAL A 552 -4.55 -31.22 -5.64
C VAL A 552 -5.02 -30.53 -6.91
#